data_1260ecb209792ce34abe82362287d38c
#
_entry.id   1260ecb209792ce34abe82362287d38c
#
_cell.length_a   1.000
_cell.length_b   1.000
_cell.length_c   1.000
_cell.angle_alpha   90.00
_cell.angle_beta   90.00
_cell.angle_gamma   90.00
#
_symmetry.space_group_name_H-M   'P 1'
#
loop_
_entity.id
_entity.type
_entity.pdbx_description
1 polymer ?
#
loop_
_entity_poly.entity_id
_entity_poly.type
_entity_poly.pdbx_seq_one_letter_code
_entity_poly.pdbx_strand_id
1 'polypeptide(L)'
;IKGEMRAAGTVVVTSTLRRQGIKVTKIKKIQSGGKITDKDITLFTRQLATMMKSGVPLLQAFDIVGKGHSNRAVSKLLMDIKSDVETGSNLADAFRKYPLYFDALFCNLVGAGEAAGILDSLLDRLATYKEKIQAIKGKIKSALFYPISIIVVAFVITAVIMIFVVPAFKDLFEGFGAELPAPTLFVMTVSDFFVDYFFDFFLVYLDS
;
A
#
# COMPACT_ATOMS: atom_id res chain seq x y z
N ILE A 1 -13.67 -25.89 -21.38
CA ILE A 1 -12.94 -26.18 -20.12
C ILE A 1 -12.13 -24.92 -19.79
N LYS A 2 -12.20 -24.44 -18.53
CA LYS A 2 -11.36 -23.37 -18.02
C LYS A 2 -10.27 -23.99 -17.17
N GLY A 3 -9.01 -23.59 -17.40
CA GLY A 3 -7.86 -24.04 -16.62
C GLY A 3 -6.93 -22.88 -16.31
N GLU A 4 -6.13 -23.00 -15.26
CA GLU A 4 -5.11 -22.02 -14.87
C GLU A 4 -3.73 -22.66 -14.96
N MET A 5 -2.75 -21.95 -15.50
CA MET A 5 -1.36 -22.40 -15.62
C MET A 5 -0.41 -21.28 -15.21
N ARG A 6 0.63 -21.62 -14.44
CA ARG A 6 1.74 -20.68 -14.14
C ARG A 6 2.78 -20.77 -15.24
N ALA A 7 3.12 -19.63 -15.84
CA ALA A 7 4.20 -19.54 -16.83
C ALA A 7 4.77 -18.12 -16.85
N ALA A 8 5.99 -17.98 -17.33
CA ALA A 8 6.69 -16.72 -17.42
C ALA A 8 6.06 -15.73 -18.45
N GLY A 9 5.19 -16.22 -19.36
CA GLY A 9 4.50 -15.40 -20.36
C GLY A 9 3.46 -16.15 -21.15
N THR A 10 2.61 -15.42 -21.87
CA THR A 10 1.54 -15.97 -22.70
C THR A 10 2.05 -16.89 -23.81
N VAL A 11 3.24 -16.62 -24.35
CA VAL A 11 3.87 -17.43 -25.39
C VAL A 11 4.20 -18.84 -24.87
N VAL A 12 4.75 -18.94 -23.66
CA VAL A 12 5.08 -20.22 -23.02
C VAL A 12 3.82 -21.04 -22.75
N VAL A 13 2.74 -20.38 -22.29
CA VAL A 13 1.43 -21.05 -22.08
C VAL A 13 0.90 -21.62 -23.40
N THR A 14 0.94 -20.82 -24.45
CA THR A 14 0.44 -21.23 -25.77
C THR A 14 1.23 -22.42 -26.31
N SER A 15 2.56 -22.40 -26.21
CA SER A 15 3.42 -23.49 -26.70
C SER A 15 3.21 -24.80 -25.91
N THR A 16 3.06 -24.69 -24.58
CA THR A 16 2.84 -25.84 -23.70
C THR A 16 1.47 -26.48 -23.96
N LEU A 17 0.42 -25.70 -24.08
CA LEU A 17 -0.93 -26.17 -24.35
C LEU A 17 -1.04 -26.77 -25.77
N ARG A 18 -0.33 -26.20 -26.75
CA ARG A 18 -0.23 -26.74 -28.11
C ARG A 18 0.45 -28.12 -28.13
N ARG A 19 1.51 -28.32 -27.32
CA ARG A 19 2.15 -29.63 -27.15
C ARG A 19 1.23 -30.66 -26.54
N GLN A 20 0.27 -30.26 -25.72
CA GLN A 20 -0.75 -31.12 -25.10
C GLN A 20 -1.99 -31.31 -25.98
N GLY A 21 -1.99 -30.83 -27.23
CA GLY A 21 -3.12 -30.98 -28.16
C GLY A 21 -4.32 -30.08 -27.83
N ILE A 22 -4.18 -29.14 -26.90
CA ILE A 22 -5.28 -28.28 -26.44
C ILE A 22 -5.35 -27.00 -27.31
N LYS A 23 -6.47 -26.81 -27.99
CA LYS A 23 -6.73 -25.60 -28.79
C LYS A 23 -7.11 -24.46 -27.86
N VAL A 24 -6.22 -23.45 -27.74
CA VAL A 24 -6.43 -22.29 -26.89
C VAL A 24 -7.33 -21.28 -27.58
N THR A 25 -8.49 -21.00 -27.01
CA THR A 25 -9.46 -20.04 -27.55
C THR A 25 -9.23 -18.62 -26.98
N LYS A 26 -8.81 -18.51 -25.71
CA LYS A 26 -8.55 -17.21 -25.07
C LYS A 26 -7.60 -17.37 -23.89
N ILE A 27 -6.50 -16.62 -23.90
CA ILE A 27 -5.59 -16.48 -22.74
C ILE A 27 -5.87 -15.14 -22.07
N LYS A 28 -6.18 -15.18 -20.78
CA LYS A 28 -6.28 -14.00 -19.96
C LYS A 28 -5.15 -14.03 -18.93
N LYS A 29 -4.24 -13.04 -18.97
CA LYS A 29 -3.23 -12.89 -17.94
C LYS A 29 -3.95 -12.61 -16.61
N ILE A 30 -3.85 -13.55 -15.70
CA ILE A 30 -4.34 -13.37 -14.34
C ILE A 30 -3.27 -12.53 -13.65
N GLN A 31 -3.55 -11.25 -13.38
CA GLN A 31 -2.66 -10.41 -12.58
C GLN A 31 -2.41 -11.10 -11.24
N SER A 32 -1.14 -11.17 -10.83
CA SER A 32 -0.77 -11.47 -9.45
C SER A 32 -1.59 -10.58 -8.54
N GLY A 33 -2.17 -11.12 -7.49
CA GLY A 33 -3.01 -10.35 -6.56
C GLY A 33 -2.28 -9.06 -6.14
N GLY A 34 -3.01 -7.96 -6.06
CA GLY A 34 -2.48 -6.67 -5.63
C GLY A 34 -1.86 -6.76 -4.23
N LYS A 35 -1.13 -5.71 -3.82
CA LYS A 35 -0.58 -5.61 -2.45
C LYS A 35 -1.74 -5.76 -1.44
N ILE A 36 -1.53 -6.58 -0.43
CA ILE A 36 -2.47 -6.72 0.69
C ILE A 36 -2.34 -5.47 1.55
N THR A 37 -3.47 -4.82 1.82
CA THR A 37 -3.54 -3.59 2.61
C THR A 37 -4.14 -3.83 3.98
N ASP A 38 -3.89 -2.90 4.93
CA ASP A 38 -4.55 -2.90 6.25
C ASP A 38 -6.09 -2.90 6.11
N LYS A 39 -6.63 -2.29 5.04
CA LYS A 39 -8.07 -2.26 4.76
C LYS A 39 -8.61 -3.64 4.41
N ASP A 40 -7.85 -4.40 3.61
CA ASP A 40 -8.22 -5.77 3.24
C ASP A 40 -8.29 -6.65 4.49
N ILE A 41 -7.29 -6.54 5.38
CA ILE A 41 -7.26 -7.31 6.63
C ILE A 41 -8.39 -6.90 7.59
N THR A 42 -8.70 -5.60 7.66
CA THR A 42 -9.82 -5.13 8.48
C THR A 42 -11.15 -5.64 7.96
N LEU A 43 -11.37 -5.56 6.64
CA LEU A 43 -12.58 -6.08 5.99
C LEU A 43 -12.73 -7.59 6.23
N PHE A 44 -11.65 -8.34 6.01
CA PHE A 44 -11.60 -9.77 6.31
C PHE A 44 -11.99 -10.05 7.77
N THR A 45 -11.35 -9.35 8.73
CA THR A 45 -11.61 -9.55 10.16
C THR A 45 -13.09 -9.29 10.50
N ARG A 46 -13.69 -8.23 9.94
CA ARG A 46 -15.12 -7.92 10.12
C ARG A 46 -16.02 -8.98 9.51
N GLN A 47 -15.72 -9.45 8.31
CA GLN A 47 -16.50 -10.48 7.65
C GLN A 47 -16.44 -11.82 8.43
N LEU A 48 -15.23 -12.21 8.85
CA LEU A 48 -15.03 -13.41 9.66
C LEU A 48 -15.81 -13.31 10.98
N ALA A 49 -15.67 -12.20 11.71
CA ALA A 49 -16.40 -11.97 12.97
C ALA A 49 -17.91 -12.07 12.78
N THR A 50 -18.44 -11.45 11.73
CA THR A 50 -19.88 -11.47 11.44
C THR A 50 -20.38 -12.88 11.14
N MET A 51 -19.64 -13.66 10.37
CA MET A 51 -19.99 -15.04 10.05
C MET A 51 -19.93 -15.95 11.30
N MET A 52 -18.88 -15.84 12.10
CA MET A 52 -18.74 -16.58 13.35
C MET A 52 -19.87 -16.25 14.31
N LYS A 53 -20.22 -14.98 14.46
CA LYS A 53 -21.35 -14.50 15.28
C LYS A 53 -22.71 -15.04 14.81
N SER A 54 -22.83 -15.28 13.50
CA SER A 54 -24.02 -15.89 12.89
C SER A 54 -24.03 -17.43 12.97
N GLY A 55 -23.05 -18.03 13.66
CA GLY A 55 -22.95 -19.48 13.86
C GLY A 55 -22.35 -20.25 12.66
N VAL A 56 -21.76 -19.55 11.69
CA VAL A 56 -21.08 -20.21 10.56
C VAL A 56 -19.77 -20.85 11.08
N PRO A 57 -19.51 -22.13 10.80
CA PRO A 57 -18.26 -22.79 11.19
C PRO A 57 -17.03 -22.06 10.64
N LEU A 58 -15.94 -22.00 11.43
CA LEU A 58 -14.72 -21.25 11.12
C LEU A 58 -14.17 -21.54 9.73
N LEU A 59 -13.98 -22.80 9.36
CA LEU A 59 -13.42 -23.20 8.07
C LEU A 59 -14.34 -22.82 6.90
N GLN A 60 -15.65 -22.88 7.11
CA GLN A 60 -16.63 -22.45 6.11
C GLN A 60 -16.61 -20.91 5.94
N ALA A 61 -16.46 -20.17 7.05
CA ALA A 61 -16.34 -18.73 7.01
C ALA A 61 -15.08 -18.29 6.23
N PHE A 62 -13.94 -18.96 6.43
CA PHE A 62 -12.74 -18.74 5.64
C PHE A 62 -12.96 -19.00 4.15
N ASP A 63 -13.67 -20.07 3.80
CA ASP A 63 -14.00 -20.39 2.41
C ASP A 63 -14.84 -19.28 1.74
N ILE A 64 -15.87 -18.83 2.41
CA ILE A 64 -16.78 -17.81 1.88
C ILE A 64 -16.02 -16.47 1.70
N VAL A 65 -15.33 -16.03 2.75
CA VAL A 65 -14.60 -14.76 2.71
C VAL A 65 -13.43 -14.82 1.74
N GLY A 66 -12.66 -15.89 1.76
CA GLY A 66 -11.50 -16.04 0.90
C GLY A 66 -11.85 -16.14 -0.59
N LYS A 67 -12.87 -16.92 -0.94
CA LYS A 67 -13.33 -17.03 -2.33
C LYS A 67 -14.06 -15.78 -2.82
N GLY A 68 -14.74 -15.07 -1.92
CA GLY A 68 -15.47 -13.82 -2.22
C GLY A 68 -14.59 -12.58 -2.29
N HIS A 69 -13.33 -12.62 -1.83
CA HIS A 69 -12.47 -11.44 -1.76
C HIS A 69 -11.99 -11.00 -3.14
N SER A 70 -12.10 -9.69 -3.44
CA SER A 70 -11.69 -9.13 -4.74
C SER A 70 -10.18 -9.18 -4.99
N ASN A 71 -9.36 -9.05 -3.92
CA ASN A 71 -7.91 -9.13 -3.99
C ASN A 71 -7.45 -10.60 -3.89
N ARG A 72 -6.90 -11.12 -4.98
CA ARG A 72 -6.41 -12.51 -5.05
C ARG A 72 -5.28 -12.83 -4.08
N ALA A 73 -4.44 -11.85 -3.71
CA ALA A 73 -3.39 -12.08 -2.73
C ALA A 73 -4.00 -12.34 -1.35
N VAL A 74 -5.07 -11.61 -1.00
CA VAL A 74 -5.83 -11.85 0.24
C VAL A 74 -6.53 -13.20 0.18
N SER A 75 -7.22 -13.49 -0.92
CA SER A 75 -7.85 -14.80 -1.11
C SER A 75 -6.85 -15.95 -0.90
N LYS A 76 -5.65 -15.84 -1.51
CA LYS A 76 -4.60 -16.84 -1.31
C LYS A 76 -4.14 -16.94 0.13
N LEU A 77 -3.86 -15.80 0.78
CA LEU A 77 -3.47 -15.74 2.20
C LEU A 77 -4.50 -16.46 3.09
N LEU A 78 -5.80 -16.18 2.86
CA LEU A 78 -6.86 -16.78 3.67
C LEU A 78 -7.01 -18.28 3.43
N MET A 79 -6.81 -18.73 2.19
CA MET A 79 -6.83 -20.17 1.88
C MET A 79 -5.61 -20.89 2.47
N ASP A 80 -4.43 -20.27 2.46
CA ASP A 80 -3.22 -20.82 3.08
C ASP A 80 -3.43 -20.96 4.62
N ILE A 81 -3.99 -19.93 5.28
CA ILE A 81 -4.34 -19.98 6.72
C ILE A 81 -5.39 -21.06 7.00
N LYS A 82 -6.44 -21.12 6.19
CA LYS A 82 -7.46 -22.18 6.30
C LYS A 82 -6.84 -23.56 6.25
N SER A 83 -5.95 -23.79 5.28
CA SER A 83 -5.27 -25.11 5.12
C SER A 83 -4.42 -25.45 6.34
N ASP A 84 -3.75 -24.49 6.97
CA ASP A 84 -3.00 -24.68 8.20
C ASP A 84 -3.92 -25.12 9.34
N VAL A 85 -5.11 -24.51 9.48
CA VAL A 85 -6.09 -24.88 10.50
C VAL A 85 -6.71 -26.26 10.20
N GLU A 86 -7.01 -26.58 8.96
CA GLU A 86 -7.50 -27.90 8.53
C GLU A 86 -6.51 -29.02 8.84
N THR A 87 -5.20 -28.73 8.81
CA THR A 87 -4.14 -29.68 9.16
C THR A 87 -3.88 -29.81 10.66
N GLY A 88 -4.66 -29.11 11.50
CA GLY A 88 -4.64 -29.22 12.95
C GLY A 88 -3.85 -28.12 13.68
N SER A 89 -3.41 -27.07 12.98
CA SER A 89 -2.83 -25.90 13.63
C SER A 89 -3.90 -25.07 14.33
N ASN A 90 -3.59 -24.49 15.49
CA ASN A 90 -4.45 -23.49 16.11
C ASN A 90 -4.54 -22.25 15.21
N LEU A 91 -5.68 -21.56 15.22
CA LEU A 91 -5.92 -20.39 14.39
C LEU A 91 -4.88 -19.27 14.68
N ALA A 92 -4.55 -19.06 15.96
CA ALA A 92 -3.54 -18.09 16.36
C ALA A 92 -2.16 -18.39 15.75
N ASP A 93 -1.77 -19.67 15.71
CA ASP A 93 -0.48 -20.09 15.14
C ASP A 93 -0.47 -19.97 13.61
N ALA A 94 -1.58 -20.25 12.96
CA ALA A 94 -1.74 -20.03 11.53
C ALA A 94 -1.58 -18.55 11.16
N PHE A 95 -2.14 -17.61 11.95
CA PHE A 95 -1.94 -16.17 11.76
C PHE A 95 -0.51 -15.72 12.04
N ARG A 96 0.18 -16.28 13.04
CA ARG A 96 1.58 -15.95 13.39
C ARG A 96 2.56 -16.19 12.25
N LYS A 97 2.26 -17.09 11.31
CA LYS A 97 3.08 -17.30 10.10
C LYS A 97 3.13 -16.07 9.18
N TYR A 98 2.22 -15.11 9.37
CA TYR A 98 2.08 -13.93 8.52
C TYR A 98 2.19 -12.61 9.32
N PRO A 99 3.33 -12.32 9.96
CA PRO A 99 3.50 -11.18 10.88
C PRO A 99 3.38 -9.80 10.19
N LEU A 100 3.51 -9.74 8.87
CA LEU A 100 3.29 -8.51 8.08
C LEU A 100 1.83 -8.05 8.09
N TYR A 101 0.89 -8.96 8.34
CA TYR A 101 -0.56 -8.70 8.27
C TYR A 101 -1.24 -8.82 9.63
N PHE A 102 -0.73 -9.70 10.49
CA PHE A 102 -1.29 -10.01 11.79
C PHE A 102 -0.24 -9.78 12.87
N ASP A 103 -0.42 -8.70 13.63
CA ASP A 103 0.49 -8.36 14.72
C ASP A 103 0.34 -9.28 15.94
N ALA A 104 1.26 -9.17 16.89
CA ALA A 104 1.26 -10.01 18.09
C ALA A 104 -0.02 -9.84 18.92
N LEU A 105 -0.58 -8.62 18.98
CA LEU A 105 -1.82 -8.35 19.70
C LEU A 105 -2.99 -9.13 19.06
N PHE A 106 -3.09 -9.09 17.73
CA PHE A 106 -4.10 -9.83 16.99
C PHE A 106 -4.02 -11.32 17.26
N CYS A 107 -2.82 -11.91 17.09
CA CYS A 107 -2.62 -13.34 17.28
C CYS A 107 -2.89 -13.79 18.74
N ASN A 108 -2.47 -13.00 19.73
CA ASN A 108 -2.69 -13.33 21.12
C ASN A 108 -4.19 -13.27 21.52
N LEU A 109 -4.92 -12.27 21.03
CA LEU A 109 -6.37 -12.18 21.26
C LEU A 109 -7.13 -13.32 20.58
N VAL A 110 -6.74 -13.69 19.36
CA VAL A 110 -7.32 -14.85 18.67
C VAL A 110 -7.05 -16.13 19.46
N GLY A 111 -5.81 -16.35 19.93
CA GLY A 111 -5.46 -17.53 20.73
C GLY A 111 -6.21 -17.60 22.04
N ALA A 112 -6.39 -16.47 22.74
CA ALA A 112 -7.19 -16.40 23.95
C ALA A 112 -8.67 -16.71 23.67
N GLY A 113 -9.21 -16.22 22.55
CA GLY A 113 -10.58 -16.49 22.13
C GLY A 113 -10.81 -17.95 21.75
N GLU A 114 -9.84 -18.55 21.07
CA GLU A 114 -9.86 -19.95 20.68
C GLU A 114 -9.83 -20.87 21.92
N ALA A 115 -8.93 -20.59 22.87
CA ALA A 115 -8.79 -21.33 24.09
C ALA A 115 -10.02 -21.22 25.01
N ALA A 116 -10.67 -20.06 25.05
CA ALA A 116 -11.84 -19.78 25.86
C ALA A 116 -13.19 -20.14 25.18
N GLY A 117 -13.17 -20.49 23.87
CA GLY A 117 -14.39 -20.76 23.11
C GLY A 117 -15.24 -19.52 22.80
N ILE A 118 -14.67 -18.33 22.90
CA ILE A 118 -15.34 -17.02 22.65
C ILE A 118 -14.73 -16.28 21.46
N LEU A 119 -14.27 -17.03 20.46
CA LEU A 119 -13.56 -16.50 19.29
C LEU A 119 -14.39 -15.47 18.51
N ASP A 120 -15.69 -15.69 18.35
CA ASP A 120 -16.66 -14.79 17.72
C ASP A 120 -16.67 -13.41 18.36
N SER A 121 -16.74 -13.36 19.69
CA SER A 121 -16.76 -12.13 20.47
C SER A 121 -15.43 -11.37 20.39
N LEU A 122 -14.30 -12.08 20.45
CA LEU A 122 -12.98 -11.44 20.34
C LEU A 122 -12.67 -10.97 18.93
N LEU A 123 -13.07 -11.71 17.90
CA LEU A 123 -12.97 -11.27 16.51
C LEU A 123 -13.81 -10.01 16.25
N ASP A 124 -14.99 -9.88 16.83
CA ASP A 124 -15.82 -8.67 16.70
C ASP A 124 -15.15 -7.44 17.36
N ARG A 125 -14.55 -7.63 18.53
CA ARG A 125 -13.77 -6.57 19.20
C ARG A 125 -12.53 -6.18 18.37
N LEU A 126 -11.81 -7.16 17.83
CA LEU A 126 -10.67 -6.93 16.94
C LEU A 126 -11.06 -6.19 15.67
N ALA A 127 -12.16 -6.57 15.03
CA ALA A 127 -12.68 -5.89 13.85
C ALA A 127 -13.02 -4.43 14.17
N THR A 128 -13.73 -4.19 15.27
CA THR A 128 -14.07 -2.84 15.73
C THR A 128 -12.83 -1.99 16.04
N TYR A 129 -11.81 -2.58 16.67
CA TYR A 129 -10.54 -1.92 16.93
C TYR A 129 -9.83 -1.53 15.64
N LYS A 130 -9.69 -2.47 14.69
CA LYS A 130 -9.05 -2.21 13.38
C LYS A 130 -9.81 -1.14 12.58
N GLU A 131 -11.13 -1.15 12.59
CA GLU A 131 -11.96 -0.12 11.93
C GLU A 131 -11.75 1.28 12.53
N LYS A 132 -11.70 1.37 13.87
CA LYS A 132 -11.39 2.64 14.56
C LYS A 132 -10.01 3.17 14.18
N ILE A 133 -8.99 2.32 14.17
CA ILE A 133 -7.63 2.70 13.76
C ILE A 133 -7.63 3.21 12.31
N GLN A 134 -8.34 2.53 11.41
CA GLN A 134 -8.44 2.99 10.02
C GLN A 134 -9.18 4.32 9.87
N ALA A 135 -10.26 4.51 10.61
CA ALA A 135 -10.97 5.78 10.63
C ALA A 135 -10.09 6.95 11.12
N ILE A 136 -9.29 6.71 12.17
CA ILE A 136 -8.32 7.68 12.69
C ILE A 136 -7.23 7.97 11.63
N LYS A 137 -6.62 6.94 11.03
CA LYS A 137 -5.64 7.10 9.96
C LYS A 137 -6.21 7.92 8.79
N GLY A 138 -7.46 7.68 8.41
CA GLY A 138 -8.17 8.42 7.37
C GLY A 138 -8.35 9.90 7.73
N LYS A 139 -8.78 10.20 8.96
CA LYS A 139 -8.93 11.58 9.44
C LYS A 139 -7.59 12.33 9.49
N ILE A 140 -6.52 11.68 9.97
CA ILE A 140 -5.18 12.27 9.99
C ILE A 140 -4.71 12.59 8.57
N LYS A 141 -4.86 11.65 7.62
CA LYS A 141 -4.48 11.87 6.22
C LYS A 141 -5.23 13.05 5.59
N SER A 142 -6.53 13.16 5.86
CA SER A 142 -7.33 14.28 5.37
C SER A 142 -6.93 15.61 6.01
N ALA A 143 -6.66 15.62 7.32
CA ALA A 143 -6.23 16.82 8.04
C ALA A 143 -4.83 17.32 7.59
N LEU A 144 -3.92 16.40 7.23
CA LEU A 144 -2.59 16.74 6.74
C LEU A 144 -2.57 17.26 5.29
N PHE A 145 -3.64 17.06 4.54
CA PHE A 145 -3.70 17.51 3.14
C PHE A 145 -3.55 19.04 3.02
N TYR A 146 -4.22 19.80 3.89
CA TYR A 146 -4.18 21.27 3.88
C TYR A 146 -2.79 21.83 4.22
N PRO A 147 -2.13 21.44 5.34
CA PRO A 147 -0.76 21.90 5.64
C PRO A 147 0.25 21.54 4.55
N ILE A 148 0.18 20.31 4.03
CA ILE A 148 1.08 19.86 2.95
C ILE A 148 0.88 20.73 1.70
N SER A 149 -0.37 21.02 1.32
CA SER A 149 -0.67 21.85 0.16
C SER A 149 -0.09 23.27 0.31
N ILE A 150 -0.19 23.87 1.50
CA ILE A 150 0.41 25.19 1.78
C ILE A 150 1.92 25.14 1.65
N ILE A 151 2.57 24.13 2.23
CA ILE A 151 4.04 23.98 2.18
C ILE A 151 4.50 23.82 0.72
N VAL A 152 3.80 23.01 -0.07
CA VAL A 152 4.12 22.82 -1.49
C VAL A 152 4.00 24.12 -2.27
N VAL A 153 2.91 24.87 -2.08
CA VAL A 153 2.72 26.17 -2.74
C VAL A 153 3.81 27.16 -2.31
N ALA A 154 4.09 27.27 -1.02
CA ALA A 154 5.16 28.14 -0.49
C ALA A 154 6.52 27.77 -1.09
N PHE A 155 6.83 26.48 -1.16
CA PHE A 155 8.08 25.99 -1.77
C PHE A 155 8.17 26.34 -3.26
N VAL A 156 7.10 26.14 -4.02
CA VAL A 156 7.04 26.51 -5.46
C VAL A 156 7.25 28.02 -5.65
N ILE A 157 6.57 28.84 -4.87
CA ILE A 157 6.74 30.30 -4.95
C ILE A 157 8.18 30.72 -4.62
N THR A 158 8.74 30.15 -3.54
CA THR A 158 10.14 30.41 -3.17
C THR A 158 11.10 30.00 -4.27
N ALA A 159 10.92 28.81 -4.86
CA ALA A 159 11.74 28.35 -5.98
C ALA A 159 11.65 29.29 -7.19
N VAL A 160 10.46 29.75 -7.55
CA VAL A 160 10.28 30.71 -8.66
C VAL A 160 11.01 32.03 -8.36
N ILE A 161 10.91 32.54 -7.16
CA ILE A 161 11.61 33.76 -6.76
C ILE A 161 13.13 33.56 -6.82
N MET A 162 13.65 32.46 -6.32
CA MET A 162 15.08 32.15 -6.31
C MET A 162 15.63 31.93 -7.72
N ILE A 163 14.90 31.32 -8.62
CA ILE A 163 15.36 31.00 -9.97
C ILE A 163 15.26 32.20 -10.92
N PHE A 164 14.23 33.04 -10.79
CA PHE A 164 13.94 34.08 -11.78
C PHE A 164 14.12 35.48 -11.22
N VAL A 165 13.71 35.75 -9.98
CA VAL A 165 13.70 37.11 -9.44
C VAL A 165 15.05 37.50 -8.86
N VAL A 166 15.65 36.62 -8.07
CA VAL A 166 16.95 36.91 -7.42
C VAL A 166 18.07 37.13 -8.45
N PRO A 167 18.23 36.32 -9.53
CA PRO A 167 19.22 36.58 -10.57
C PRO A 167 18.99 37.90 -11.29
N ALA A 168 17.74 38.24 -11.61
CA ALA A 168 17.42 39.51 -12.27
C ALA A 168 17.82 40.74 -11.42
N PHE A 169 17.68 40.64 -10.10
CA PHE A 169 18.18 41.70 -9.20
C PHE A 169 19.71 41.70 -9.13
N LYS A 170 20.39 40.56 -9.18
CA LYS A 170 21.86 40.46 -9.22
C LYS A 170 22.42 41.26 -10.42
N ASP A 171 21.87 41.01 -11.61
CA ASP A 171 22.27 41.67 -12.84
C ASP A 171 22.08 43.21 -12.78
N LEU A 172 21.00 43.66 -12.14
CA LEU A 172 20.72 45.07 -11.92
C LEU A 172 21.76 45.74 -10.98
N PHE A 173 22.08 45.11 -9.84
CA PHE A 173 23.05 45.64 -8.89
C PHE A 173 24.47 45.67 -9.44
N GLU A 174 24.89 44.63 -10.18
CA GLU A 174 26.19 44.60 -10.87
C GLU A 174 26.29 45.73 -11.90
N GLY A 175 25.18 46.05 -12.61
CA GLY A 175 25.14 47.16 -13.58
C GLY A 175 25.27 48.55 -12.93
N PHE A 176 24.96 48.72 -11.63
CA PHE A 176 25.12 49.96 -10.91
C PHE A 176 26.47 50.11 -10.17
N GLY A 177 27.35 49.06 -10.19
CA GLY A 177 28.67 49.08 -9.53
C GLY A 177 28.61 49.14 -8.03
N ALA A 178 27.49 48.77 -7.39
CA ALA A 178 27.32 48.82 -5.95
C ALA A 178 27.73 47.47 -5.32
N GLU A 179 28.51 47.51 -4.23
CA GLU A 179 28.79 46.32 -3.45
C GLU A 179 27.51 45.82 -2.75
N LEU A 180 27.27 44.51 -2.89
CA LEU A 180 26.10 43.86 -2.32
C LEU A 180 26.24 43.63 -0.81
N PRO A 181 25.23 43.92 0.01
CA PRO A 181 25.24 43.63 1.44
C PRO A 181 25.40 42.13 1.71
N ALA A 182 26.11 41.75 2.79
CA ALA A 182 26.35 40.36 3.15
C ALA A 182 25.11 39.45 3.22
N PRO A 183 23.93 39.90 3.70
CA PRO A 183 22.71 39.10 3.68
C PRO A 183 22.25 38.77 2.23
N THR A 184 22.48 39.70 1.30
CA THR A 184 22.11 39.51 -0.14
C THR A 184 23.01 38.48 -0.78
N LEU A 185 24.29 38.42 -0.46
CA LEU A 185 25.23 37.42 -0.93
C LEU A 185 24.82 36.02 -0.49
N PHE A 186 24.32 35.85 0.74
CA PHE A 186 23.80 34.58 1.23
C PHE A 186 22.59 34.12 0.41
N VAL A 187 21.62 35.03 0.16
CA VAL A 187 20.44 34.71 -0.65
C VAL A 187 20.84 34.35 -2.08
N MET A 188 21.84 35.01 -2.67
CA MET A 188 22.36 34.69 -4.00
C MET A 188 23.01 33.31 -4.04
N THR A 189 23.82 32.95 -3.05
CA THR A 189 24.42 31.59 -2.98
C THR A 189 23.33 30.50 -2.93
N VAL A 190 22.26 30.74 -2.18
CA VAL A 190 21.12 29.84 -2.12
C VAL A 190 20.37 29.80 -3.48
N SER A 191 20.24 30.95 -4.14
CA SER A 191 19.63 31.04 -5.46
C SER A 191 20.42 30.27 -6.52
N ASP A 192 21.74 30.46 -6.56
CA ASP A 192 22.63 29.76 -7.50
C ASP A 192 22.51 28.23 -7.29
N PHE A 193 22.44 27.75 -6.03
CA PHE A 193 22.19 26.34 -5.73
C PHE A 193 20.85 25.85 -6.29
N PHE A 194 19.76 26.65 -6.17
CA PHE A 194 18.46 26.29 -6.72
C PHE A 194 18.46 26.25 -8.26
N VAL A 195 19.17 27.17 -8.90
CA VAL A 195 19.29 27.22 -10.36
C VAL A 195 20.06 25.98 -10.86
N ASP A 196 21.21 25.68 -10.29
CA ASP A 196 22.06 24.54 -10.68
C ASP A 196 21.31 23.21 -10.50
N TYR A 197 20.65 23.04 -9.34
CA TYR A 197 19.90 21.80 -9.07
C TYR A 197 18.66 21.65 -9.96
N PHE A 198 18.03 22.76 -10.34
CA PHE A 198 16.88 22.74 -11.25
C PHE A 198 17.30 22.35 -12.67
N PHE A 199 18.41 22.89 -13.15
CA PHE A 199 18.96 22.55 -14.47
C PHE A 199 19.45 21.10 -14.53
N ASP A 200 20.14 20.61 -13.52
CA ASP A 200 20.58 19.21 -13.43
C ASP A 200 19.39 18.24 -13.41
N PHE A 201 18.36 18.54 -12.61
CA PHE A 201 17.15 17.74 -12.55
C PHE A 201 16.40 17.72 -13.89
N PHE A 202 16.32 18.85 -14.56
CA PHE A 202 15.65 18.99 -15.86
C PHE A 202 16.42 18.27 -16.98
N LEU A 203 17.74 18.31 -16.96
CA LEU A 203 18.60 17.57 -17.90
C LEU A 203 18.47 16.06 -17.76
N VAL A 204 18.51 15.57 -16.52
CA VAL A 204 18.32 14.12 -16.23
C VAL A 204 16.94 13.62 -16.65
N TYR A 205 15.92 14.46 -16.55
CA TYR A 205 14.54 14.09 -16.93
C TYR A 205 14.29 14.16 -18.44
N LEU A 206 15.05 14.95 -19.19
CA LEU A 206 14.98 15.03 -20.66
C LEU A 206 15.75 13.90 -21.36
N ASP A 207 16.72 13.28 -20.69
CA ASP A 207 17.59 12.23 -21.25
C ASP A 207 17.10 10.79 -20.90
N SER A 208 15.93 10.68 -20.24
CA SER A 208 15.28 9.42 -19.84
C SER A 208 13.97 9.16 -20.55
#